data_926785261abfbef38ee3a597cc6a51a4
#
_entry.id   926785261abfbef38ee3a597cc6a51a4
#
_cell.length_a   1.000
_cell.length_b   1.000
_cell.length_c   1.000
_cell.angle_alpha   90.00
_cell.angle_beta   90.00
_cell.angle_gamma   90.00
#
_symmetry.space_group_name_H-M   'P 1'
#
loop_
_entity.id
_entity.type
_entity.pdbx_description
1 polymer ?
#
loop_
_entity_poly.entity_id
_entity_poly.type
_entity_poly.pdbx_seq_one_letter_code
_entity_poly.pdbx_strand_id
1 'polypeptide(L)'
;EMSRGLGDVYKRQDIPQGHKFVIKPIKKGDAVIKYGFRIGFAQSDIEVGGWVHTHNLKTALGELLEYTYNPEGHKDVEPTEEAFFEGYMRENGTVGVRNEVWIIPTVGCVNSIARAIEATARANKPEGVDEVVAFPHPYGCSQVTEDQENTRHVLADLINHPNAGAVLVLGLGCENSRIEVLKDYIGEVNPDRVKFLQVQDVENEQEAAEGIMKELMSYAATFKREKAAVTHLIVGMKC
;
A
#
# COMPACT_ATOMS: atom_id res chain seq x y z
N GLU A 1 -32.40 10.56 -10.15
CA GLU A 1 -31.92 10.11 -11.47
C GLU A 1 -31.99 8.59 -11.51
N MET A 2 -32.89 8.06 -12.32
CA MET A 2 -33.11 6.62 -12.44
C MET A 2 -31.92 5.98 -13.18
N SER A 3 -31.31 4.94 -12.56
CA SER A 3 -30.32 4.11 -13.24
C SER A 3 -30.96 3.42 -14.46
N ARG A 4 -30.62 3.87 -15.64
CA ARG A 4 -30.99 3.20 -16.89
C ARG A 4 -30.24 1.87 -16.96
N GLY A 5 -30.97 0.74 -16.96
CA GLY A 5 -30.39 -0.53 -17.36
C GLY A 5 -30.77 -1.79 -16.59
N LEU A 6 -31.74 -1.78 -15.69
CA LEU A 6 -32.15 -2.97 -14.94
C LEU A 6 -33.59 -3.46 -15.25
N GLY A 7 -34.09 -3.31 -16.49
CA GLY A 7 -35.38 -3.83 -16.86
C GLY A 7 -36.54 -3.30 -16.02
N ASP A 8 -37.62 -4.09 -15.86
CA ASP A 8 -38.87 -3.70 -15.20
C ASP A 8 -38.86 -3.81 -13.67
N VAL A 9 -37.67 -3.59 -12.98
CA VAL A 9 -37.59 -3.62 -11.54
C VAL A 9 -37.89 -2.23 -10.97
N TYR A 10 -39.04 -2.10 -10.31
CA TYR A 10 -39.46 -0.88 -9.63
C TYR A 10 -39.07 -0.92 -8.16
N LYS A 11 -38.55 0.20 -7.63
CA LYS A 11 -38.34 0.37 -6.18
C LYS A 11 -39.72 0.35 -5.47
N ARG A 12 -39.82 -0.43 -4.40
CA ARG A 12 -41.03 -0.49 -3.56
C ARG A 12 -41.04 0.54 -2.46
N GLN A 13 -39.92 1.20 -2.24
CA GLN A 13 -39.69 2.20 -1.19
C GLN A 13 -38.56 3.13 -1.59
N ASP A 14 -38.42 4.24 -0.89
CA ASP A 14 -37.25 5.11 -1.04
C ASP A 14 -35.99 4.38 -0.60
N ILE A 15 -34.98 4.40 -1.48
CA ILE A 15 -33.69 3.77 -1.24
C ILE A 15 -32.63 4.87 -1.27
N PRO A 16 -31.88 5.08 -0.16
CA PRO A 16 -30.84 6.08 -0.11
C PRO A 16 -29.78 5.88 -1.19
N GLN A 17 -29.15 6.96 -1.61
CA GLN A 17 -28.11 6.94 -2.62
C GLN A 17 -26.98 5.98 -2.20
N GLY A 18 -26.50 5.14 -3.14
CA GLY A 18 -25.43 4.16 -2.87
C GLY A 18 -25.89 2.87 -2.21
N HIS A 19 -27.17 2.76 -1.82
CA HIS A 19 -27.69 1.55 -1.22
C HIS A 19 -28.15 0.52 -2.26
N LYS A 20 -28.39 -0.73 -1.80
CA LYS A 20 -28.71 -1.89 -2.62
C LYS A 20 -30.20 -2.18 -2.63
N PHE A 21 -30.71 -2.72 -3.74
CA PHE A 21 -32.06 -3.29 -3.82
C PHE A 21 -32.01 -4.64 -4.52
N VAL A 22 -33.04 -5.45 -4.27
CA VAL A 22 -33.14 -6.81 -4.80
C VAL A 22 -33.70 -6.78 -6.22
N ILE A 23 -33.06 -7.52 -7.13
CA ILE A 23 -33.51 -7.72 -8.51
C ILE A 23 -34.18 -9.07 -8.76
N LYS A 24 -34.04 -10.00 -7.80
CA LYS A 24 -34.74 -11.31 -7.76
C LYS A 24 -35.18 -11.56 -6.32
N PRO A 25 -36.36 -12.18 -6.08
CA PRO A 25 -36.82 -12.41 -4.70
C PRO A 25 -35.82 -13.29 -3.94
N ILE A 26 -35.59 -12.96 -2.67
CA ILE A 26 -34.67 -13.68 -1.77
C ILE A 26 -35.49 -14.13 -0.56
N LYS A 27 -35.43 -15.43 -0.23
CA LYS A 27 -36.10 -15.99 0.93
C LYS A 27 -35.26 -15.81 2.19
N LYS A 28 -35.93 -15.78 3.35
CA LYS A 28 -35.25 -15.77 4.65
C LYS A 28 -34.28 -16.97 4.74
N GLY A 29 -33.02 -16.67 5.10
CA GLY A 29 -31.96 -17.68 5.21
C GLY A 29 -31.15 -17.87 3.92
N ASP A 30 -31.64 -17.39 2.77
CA ASP A 30 -30.91 -17.52 1.52
C ASP A 30 -29.72 -16.54 1.47
N ALA A 31 -28.70 -16.94 0.70
CA ALA A 31 -27.54 -16.11 0.45
C ALA A 31 -27.90 -14.89 -0.40
N VAL A 32 -27.46 -13.72 0.05
CA VAL A 32 -27.54 -12.49 -0.73
C VAL A 32 -26.25 -12.32 -1.52
N ILE A 33 -26.36 -12.29 -2.85
CA ILE A 33 -25.22 -12.24 -3.77
C ILE A 33 -25.08 -10.83 -4.35
N LYS A 34 -23.84 -10.32 -4.35
CA LYS A 34 -23.44 -9.07 -5.03
C LYS A 34 -22.16 -9.31 -5.82
N TYR A 35 -22.17 -8.94 -7.08
CA TYR A 35 -21.02 -9.14 -7.99
C TYR A 35 -20.50 -10.60 -8.04
N GLY A 36 -21.41 -11.57 -7.94
CA GLY A 36 -21.06 -13.00 -7.92
C GLY A 36 -20.64 -13.56 -6.55
N PHE A 37 -20.50 -12.72 -5.53
CA PHE A 37 -20.07 -13.13 -4.20
C PHE A 37 -21.16 -13.01 -3.16
N ARG A 38 -21.17 -13.94 -2.20
CA ARG A 38 -22.07 -13.91 -1.05
C ARG A 38 -21.64 -12.80 -0.08
N ILE A 39 -22.54 -11.82 0.14
CA ILE A 39 -22.31 -10.73 1.09
C ILE A 39 -22.99 -10.95 2.44
N GLY A 40 -23.87 -11.94 2.55
CA GLY A 40 -24.58 -12.27 3.78
C GLY A 40 -25.77 -13.18 3.53
N PHE A 41 -26.63 -13.30 4.55
CA PHE A 41 -27.86 -14.06 4.51
C PHE A 41 -29.06 -13.19 4.83
N ALA A 42 -30.17 -13.39 4.11
CA ALA A 42 -31.40 -12.65 4.33
C ALA A 42 -32.02 -13.03 5.70
N GLN A 43 -32.39 -12.05 6.51
CA GLN A 43 -33.05 -12.25 7.80
C GLN A 43 -34.58 -12.36 7.69
N SER A 44 -35.12 -11.94 6.56
CA SER A 44 -36.52 -12.02 6.19
C SER A 44 -36.65 -12.23 4.68
N ASP A 45 -37.86 -12.59 4.22
CA ASP A 45 -38.15 -12.56 2.76
C ASP A 45 -37.99 -11.15 2.23
N ILE A 46 -37.29 -11.00 1.10
CA ILE A 46 -37.06 -9.71 0.44
C ILE A 46 -37.58 -9.82 -1.01
N GLU A 47 -38.60 -9.06 -1.28
CA GLU A 47 -39.23 -9.00 -2.59
C GLU A 47 -38.42 -8.15 -3.58
N VAL A 48 -38.62 -8.40 -4.88
CA VAL A 48 -38.02 -7.62 -5.95
C VAL A 48 -38.26 -6.11 -5.74
N GLY A 49 -37.25 -5.30 -5.86
CA GLY A 49 -37.28 -3.85 -5.59
C GLY A 49 -37.12 -3.48 -4.10
N GLY A 50 -37.04 -4.47 -3.21
CA GLY A 50 -36.84 -4.24 -1.77
C GLY A 50 -35.44 -3.76 -1.44
N TRP A 51 -35.32 -2.82 -0.52
CA TRP A 51 -34.05 -2.31 -0.01
C TRP A 51 -33.32 -3.35 0.84
N VAL A 52 -32.01 -3.53 0.61
CA VAL A 52 -31.15 -4.44 1.35
C VAL A 52 -30.16 -3.65 2.20
N HIS A 53 -30.23 -3.85 3.51
CA HIS A 53 -29.32 -3.25 4.48
C HIS A 53 -29.31 -4.09 5.78
N THR A 54 -28.66 -3.57 6.84
CA THR A 54 -28.50 -4.26 8.14
C THR A 54 -29.81 -4.69 8.80
N HIS A 55 -30.95 -4.09 8.44
CA HIS A 55 -32.27 -4.48 8.99
C HIS A 55 -32.79 -5.82 8.44
N ASN A 56 -32.31 -6.28 7.29
CA ASN A 56 -32.75 -7.54 6.67
C ASN A 56 -31.60 -8.39 6.07
N LEU A 57 -30.36 -7.99 6.29
CA LEU A 57 -29.15 -8.69 5.86
C LEU A 57 -28.23 -8.92 7.07
N LYS A 58 -27.96 -10.18 7.40
CA LYS A 58 -26.88 -10.55 8.32
C LYS A 58 -25.61 -10.82 7.50
N THR A 59 -24.50 -10.17 7.83
CA THR A 59 -23.23 -10.39 7.14
C THR A 59 -22.82 -11.87 7.17
N ALA A 60 -22.15 -12.32 6.10
CA ALA A 60 -21.53 -13.64 6.08
C ALA A 60 -20.19 -13.68 6.81
N LEU A 61 -19.69 -12.51 7.25
CA LEU A 61 -18.51 -12.44 8.12
C LEU A 61 -18.95 -12.96 9.49
N GLY A 62 -18.56 -14.18 9.82
CA GLY A 62 -18.69 -14.79 11.14
C GLY A 62 -17.62 -14.29 12.10
N GLU A 63 -17.63 -14.82 13.32
CA GLU A 63 -16.50 -14.75 14.24
C GLU A 63 -15.26 -15.37 13.56
N LEU A 64 -14.06 -15.04 14.02
CA LEU A 64 -12.75 -15.47 13.49
C LEU A 64 -12.84 -16.75 12.62
N LEU A 65 -12.96 -16.56 11.31
CA LEU A 65 -12.95 -17.66 10.36
C LEU A 65 -11.49 -18.07 10.17
N GLU A 66 -11.22 -19.37 10.26
CA GLU A 66 -9.96 -19.89 9.73
C GLU A 66 -9.99 -19.68 8.21
N TYR A 67 -9.22 -18.69 7.76
CA TYR A 67 -9.05 -18.45 6.34
C TYR A 67 -8.05 -19.47 5.80
N THR A 68 -8.55 -20.46 5.07
CA THR A 68 -7.71 -21.33 4.26
C THR A 68 -7.61 -20.78 2.86
N TYR A 69 -6.39 -20.60 2.39
CA TYR A 69 -6.13 -20.29 0.98
C TYR A 69 -6.54 -21.50 0.14
N ASN A 70 -7.63 -21.37 -0.59
CA ASN A 70 -8.11 -22.38 -1.52
C ASN A 70 -8.09 -21.78 -2.93
N PRO A 71 -6.94 -21.85 -3.63
CA PRO A 71 -6.82 -21.26 -4.97
C PRO A 71 -7.75 -21.99 -5.93
N GLU A 72 -8.64 -21.24 -6.57
CA GLU A 72 -9.29 -21.72 -7.78
C GLU A 72 -8.25 -21.79 -8.88
N GLY A 73 -8.17 -22.94 -9.56
CA GLY A 73 -7.19 -23.14 -10.63
C GLY A 73 -7.30 -22.04 -11.69
N HIS A 74 -6.17 -21.46 -12.05
CA HIS A 74 -6.12 -20.51 -13.14
C HIS A 74 -6.46 -21.22 -14.45
N LYS A 75 -7.28 -20.59 -15.27
CA LYS A 75 -7.31 -20.96 -16.69
C LYS A 75 -5.93 -20.60 -17.25
N ASP A 76 -5.30 -21.56 -17.92
CA ASP A 76 -4.08 -21.27 -18.67
C ASP A 76 -4.38 -20.11 -19.61
N VAL A 77 -3.68 -19.01 -19.42
CA VAL A 77 -3.73 -17.86 -20.33
C VAL A 77 -2.72 -18.16 -21.42
N GLU A 78 -3.19 -18.22 -22.66
CA GLU A 78 -2.30 -18.37 -23.81
C GLU A 78 -1.24 -17.25 -23.76
N PRO A 79 0.04 -17.58 -24.01
CA PRO A 79 1.09 -16.58 -24.04
C PRO A 79 0.74 -15.47 -25.04
N THR A 80 0.68 -14.25 -24.56
CA THR A 80 0.56 -13.08 -25.41
C THR A 80 1.91 -12.70 -26.00
N GLU A 81 1.93 -11.82 -26.98
CA GLU A 81 3.17 -11.23 -27.49
C GLU A 81 3.97 -10.60 -26.34
N GLU A 82 5.30 -10.65 -26.43
CA GLU A 82 6.18 -9.99 -25.48
C GLU A 82 5.84 -8.51 -25.41
N ALA A 83 5.44 -8.04 -24.23
CA ALA A 83 5.16 -6.64 -23.96
C ALA A 83 6.25 -6.03 -23.07
N PHE A 84 6.53 -4.76 -23.29
CA PHE A 84 7.58 -4.02 -22.60
C PHE A 84 7.05 -2.71 -22.05
N PHE A 85 7.73 -2.19 -21.05
CA PHE A 85 7.51 -0.85 -20.51
C PHE A 85 8.86 -0.16 -20.24
N GLU A 86 8.83 1.16 -20.08
CA GLU A 86 9.99 1.94 -19.70
C GLU A 86 10.07 2.02 -18.17
N GLY A 87 11.04 1.32 -17.59
CA GLY A 87 11.26 1.21 -16.14
C GLY A 87 12.68 1.53 -15.72
N TYR A 88 12.90 1.62 -14.43
CA TYR A 88 14.20 1.83 -13.82
C TYR A 88 14.74 0.49 -13.31
N MET A 89 15.75 -0.05 -14.00
CA MET A 89 16.43 -1.28 -13.57
C MET A 89 17.23 -1.01 -12.29
N ARG A 90 17.02 -1.85 -11.27
CA ARG A 90 17.78 -1.78 -10.02
C ARG A 90 18.88 -2.84 -10.00
N GLU A 91 19.92 -2.60 -9.21
CA GLU A 91 21.09 -3.50 -9.11
C GLU A 91 20.72 -4.93 -8.68
N ASN A 92 19.63 -5.09 -7.91
CA ASN A 92 19.10 -6.38 -7.49
C ASN A 92 18.20 -7.06 -8.53
N GLY A 93 18.10 -6.52 -9.75
CA GLY A 93 17.29 -7.05 -10.84
C GLY A 93 15.80 -6.72 -10.77
N THR A 94 15.34 -6.00 -9.75
CA THR A 94 13.95 -5.48 -9.71
C THR A 94 13.79 -4.25 -10.62
N VAL A 95 12.54 -3.92 -10.99
CA VAL A 95 12.27 -2.78 -11.88
C VAL A 95 11.25 -1.85 -11.23
N GLY A 96 11.65 -0.58 -11.06
CA GLY A 96 10.75 0.47 -10.62
C GLY A 96 10.05 1.14 -11.81
N VAL A 97 8.80 1.51 -11.64
CA VAL A 97 8.06 2.36 -12.59
C VAL A 97 8.25 3.85 -12.28
N ARG A 98 8.81 4.14 -11.11
CA ARG A 98 9.19 5.48 -10.63
C ARG A 98 10.62 5.47 -10.11
N ASN A 99 11.22 6.65 -10.03
CA ASN A 99 12.55 6.86 -9.46
C ASN A 99 12.49 7.95 -8.39
N GLU A 100 12.00 7.56 -7.22
CA GLU A 100 11.77 8.48 -6.11
C GLU A 100 12.86 8.34 -5.05
N VAL A 101 13.04 9.36 -4.21
CA VAL A 101 13.84 9.28 -2.99
C VAL A 101 12.87 9.30 -1.80
N TRP A 102 12.94 8.26 -0.98
CA TRP A 102 11.99 8.07 0.11
C TRP A 102 12.63 8.34 1.48
N ILE A 103 11.85 8.93 2.39
CA ILE A 103 12.21 9.13 3.79
C ILE A 103 11.27 8.25 4.60
N ILE A 104 11.83 7.24 5.26
CA ILE A 104 11.08 6.24 6.02
C ILE A 104 11.35 6.44 7.52
N PRO A 105 10.41 7.07 8.26
CA PRO A 105 10.48 7.11 9.73
C PRO A 105 10.36 5.71 10.31
N THR A 106 11.14 5.41 11.37
CA THR A 106 11.01 4.16 12.14
C THR A 106 9.93 4.26 13.23
N VAL A 107 9.54 5.49 13.57
CA VAL A 107 8.59 5.81 14.64
C VAL A 107 7.87 7.12 14.37
N GLY A 108 6.61 7.22 14.79
CA GLY A 108 5.78 8.42 14.58
C GLY A 108 6.35 9.71 15.20
N CYS A 109 7.23 9.61 16.20
CA CYS A 109 7.85 10.75 16.89
C CYS A 109 8.70 11.63 15.95
N VAL A 110 9.28 11.06 14.90
CA VAL A 110 10.12 11.80 13.94
C VAL A 110 9.38 12.23 12.67
N ASN A 111 8.06 12.06 12.61
CA ASN A 111 7.25 12.41 11.43
C ASN A 111 7.37 13.88 11.02
N SER A 112 7.42 14.81 11.98
CA SER A 112 7.56 16.24 11.69
C SER A 112 8.92 16.56 11.10
N ILE A 113 9.96 15.91 11.59
CA ILE A 113 11.34 16.02 11.06
C ILE A 113 11.38 15.46 9.64
N ALA A 114 10.82 14.27 9.41
CA ALA A 114 10.74 13.66 8.08
C ALA A 114 10.05 14.57 7.05
N ARG A 115 8.95 15.24 7.43
CA ARG A 115 8.25 16.22 6.58
C ARG A 115 9.07 17.47 6.32
N ALA A 116 9.83 17.96 7.30
CA ALA A 116 10.72 19.11 7.11
C ALA A 116 11.85 18.77 6.14
N ILE A 117 12.48 17.60 6.28
CA ILE A 117 13.49 17.08 5.37
C ILE A 117 12.91 16.92 3.95
N GLU A 118 11.72 16.32 3.82
CA GLU A 118 11.01 16.18 2.54
C GLU A 118 10.84 17.53 1.85
N ALA A 119 10.35 18.54 2.55
CA ALA A 119 10.09 19.85 2.00
C ALA A 119 11.37 20.52 1.46
N THR A 120 12.46 20.46 2.22
CA THR A 120 13.76 21.02 1.83
C THR A 120 14.35 20.25 0.65
N ALA A 121 14.33 18.92 0.69
CA ALA A 121 14.90 18.08 -0.35
C ALA A 121 14.11 18.20 -1.68
N ARG A 122 12.79 18.26 -1.59
CA ARG A 122 11.90 18.45 -2.75
C ARG A 122 12.18 19.76 -3.49
N ALA A 123 12.45 20.83 -2.74
CA ALA A 123 12.79 22.13 -3.32
C ALA A 123 14.13 22.11 -4.09
N ASN A 124 15.03 21.18 -3.74
CA ASN A 124 16.38 21.07 -4.32
C ASN A 124 16.54 19.78 -5.17
N LYS A 125 15.45 19.15 -5.56
CA LYS A 125 15.43 17.89 -6.29
C LYS A 125 16.11 18.03 -7.67
N PRO A 126 17.10 17.17 -8.01
CA PRO A 126 17.75 17.20 -9.31
C PRO A 126 16.86 16.57 -10.39
N GLU A 127 17.22 16.85 -11.64
CA GLU A 127 16.68 16.12 -12.79
C GLU A 127 17.03 14.63 -12.68
N GLY A 128 16.09 13.75 -13.08
CA GLY A 128 16.24 12.29 -13.00
C GLY A 128 15.67 11.68 -11.71
N VAL A 129 15.29 12.48 -10.73
CA VAL A 129 14.50 12.06 -9.57
C VAL A 129 13.05 12.49 -9.77
N ASP A 130 12.10 11.54 -9.78
CA ASP A 130 10.69 11.83 -10.02
C ASP A 130 10.07 12.62 -8.86
N GLU A 131 10.34 12.22 -7.61
CA GLU A 131 9.81 12.89 -6.42
C GLU A 131 10.65 12.56 -5.17
N VAL A 132 10.51 13.39 -4.12
CA VAL A 132 10.98 13.10 -2.76
C VAL A 132 9.76 12.95 -1.86
N VAL A 133 9.63 11.83 -1.17
CA VAL A 133 8.42 11.49 -0.41
C VAL A 133 8.77 10.96 0.98
N ALA A 134 8.18 11.56 2.02
CA ALA A 134 8.20 11.00 3.37
C ALA A 134 6.95 10.12 3.60
N PHE A 135 7.13 9.03 4.34
CA PHE A 135 6.05 8.09 4.71
C PHE A 135 5.73 8.16 6.21
N PRO A 136 5.15 9.26 6.71
CA PRO A 136 4.80 9.40 8.12
C PRO A 136 3.73 8.39 8.51
N HIS A 137 3.86 7.81 9.70
CA HIS A 137 2.91 6.84 10.25
C HIS A 137 2.72 7.05 11.77
N PRO A 138 1.58 6.64 12.35
CA PRO A 138 1.30 6.86 13.78
C PRO A 138 1.94 5.82 14.71
N TYR A 139 2.64 4.83 14.17
CA TYR A 139 3.14 3.68 14.93
C TYR A 139 4.41 4.02 15.71
N GLY A 140 4.64 3.27 16.79
CA GLY A 140 5.79 3.52 17.66
C GLY A 140 5.88 2.53 18.84
N CYS A 141 6.42 2.99 19.96
CA CYS A 141 6.77 2.16 21.12
C CYS A 141 5.58 1.46 21.83
N SER A 142 4.34 1.90 21.57
CA SER A 142 3.12 1.32 22.15
C SER A 142 2.60 0.09 21.41
N GLN A 143 3.19 -0.26 20.28
CA GLN A 143 2.83 -1.50 19.57
C GLN A 143 3.34 -2.71 20.35
N VAL A 144 2.55 -3.80 20.31
CA VAL A 144 2.86 -5.06 20.98
C VAL A 144 3.01 -6.19 19.97
N THR A 145 3.92 -7.10 20.25
CA THR A 145 4.17 -8.37 19.54
C THR A 145 3.96 -8.32 18.04
N GLU A 146 2.89 -8.96 17.56
CA GLU A 146 2.60 -9.13 16.12
C GLU A 146 2.42 -7.82 15.37
N ASP A 147 1.79 -6.80 15.97
CA ASP A 147 1.60 -5.50 15.32
C ASP A 147 2.94 -4.81 15.08
N GLN A 148 3.88 -4.96 16.02
CA GLN A 148 5.22 -4.39 15.87
C GLN A 148 6.03 -5.14 14.81
N GLU A 149 5.94 -6.49 14.80
CA GLU A 149 6.57 -7.31 13.78
C GLU A 149 6.06 -6.96 12.38
N ASN A 150 4.75 -6.85 12.21
CA ASN A 150 4.13 -6.46 10.95
C ASN A 150 4.60 -5.06 10.51
N THR A 151 4.72 -4.11 11.43
CA THR A 151 5.24 -2.78 11.12
C THR A 151 6.69 -2.84 10.63
N ARG A 152 7.56 -3.63 11.26
CA ARG A 152 8.95 -3.82 10.82
C ARG A 152 9.04 -4.39 9.42
N HIS A 153 8.23 -5.42 9.12
CA HIS A 153 8.17 -6.01 7.77
C HIS A 153 7.71 -4.98 6.74
N VAL A 154 6.64 -4.22 7.01
CA VAL A 154 6.16 -3.18 6.09
C VAL A 154 7.20 -2.10 5.86
N LEU A 155 7.90 -1.65 6.90
CA LEU A 155 8.99 -0.66 6.77
C LEU A 155 10.15 -1.22 5.94
N ALA A 156 10.54 -2.48 6.16
CA ALA A 156 11.58 -3.14 5.38
C ALA A 156 11.19 -3.29 3.90
N ASP A 157 9.94 -3.66 3.62
CA ASP A 157 9.40 -3.75 2.26
C ASP A 157 9.38 -2.39 1.55
N LEU A 158 9.02 -1.31 2.26
CA LEU A 158 9.10 0.06 1.73
C LEU A 158 10.55 0.45 1.41
N ILE A 159 11.50 0.15 2.29
CA ILE A 159 12.93 0.44 2.09
C ILE A 159 13.48 -0.31 0.87
N ASN A 160 13.02 -1.54 0.66
CA ASN A 160 13.45 -2.39 -0.47
C ASN A 160 12.62 -2.19 -1.75
N HIS A 161 11.60 -1.32 -1.72
CA HIS A 161 10.70 -1.15 -2.84
C HIS A 161 11.40 -0.59 -4.08
N PRO A 162 11.18 -1.16 -5.29
CA PRO A 162 11.90 -0.76 -6.51
C PRO A 162 11.61 0.64 -7.00
N ASN A 163 10.48 1.26 -6.63
CA ASN A 163 10.20 2.66 -6.96
C ASN A 163 11.07 3.64 -6.18
N ALA A 164 11.63 3.22 -5.03
CA ALA A 164 12.62 4.00 -4.31
C ALA A 164 14.00 3.84 -4.95
N GLY A 165 14.42 4.84 -5.71
CA GLY A 165 15.79 4.92 -6.24
C GLY A 165 16.82 5.04 -5.11
N ALA A 166 16.46 5.77 -4.04
CA ALA A 166 17.24 5.86 -2.82
C ALA A 166 16.35 6.09 -1.59
N VAL A 167 16.83 5.77 -0.38
CA VAL A 167 16.05 5.82 0.86
C VAL A 167 16.89 6.39 2.01
N LEU A 168 16.29 7.34 2.74
CA LEU A 168 16.72 7.75 4.07
C LEU A 168 15.84 7.04 5.11
N VAL A 169 16.42 6.20 5.95
CA VAL A 169 15.77 5.64 7.14
C VAL A 169 16.03 6.57 8.32
N LEU A 170 14.95 7.14 8.87
CA LEU A 170 15.03 8.15 9.93
C LEU A 170 14.54 7.56 11.24
N GLY A 171 15.48 7.32 12.19
CA GLY A 171 15.21 6.84 13.54
C GLY A 171 15.27 7.96 14.58
N LEU A 172 14.58 7.76 15.70
CA LEU A 172 14.72 8.63 16.88
C LEU A 172 15.92 8.22 17.72
N GLY A 173 16.03 6.94 18.08
CA GLY A 173 17.09 6.34 18.89
C GLY A 173 16.63 5.53 20.11
N CYS A 174 15.42 5.80 20.63
CA CYS A 174 14.86 5.10 21.79
C CYS A 174 13.65 4.21 21.47
N GLU A 175 13.25 4.12 20.21
CA GLU A 175 12.12 3.31 19.77
C GLU A 175 12.43 1.81 19.73
N ASN A 176 11.37 0.99 19.85
CA ASN A 176 11.52 -0.47 19.79
C ASN A 176 11.94 -1.00 18.41
N SER A 177 11.60 -0.27 17.35
CA SER A 177 11.98 -0.57 15.95
C SER A 177 13.16 0.29 15.49
N ARG A 178 14.15 0.53 16.41
CA ARG A 178 15.34 1.30 16.11
C ARG A 178 16.12 0.71 14.92
N ILE A 179 16.97 1.51 14.34
CA ILE A 179 17.72 1.21 13.10
C ILE A 179 18.43 -0.15 13.16
N GLU A 180 19.10 -0.49 14.30
CA GLU A 180 19.82 -1.75 14.45
C GLU A 180 18.89 -2.96 14.34
N VAL A 181 17.71 -2.88 14.95
CA VAL A 181 16.72 -3.95 14.88
C VAL A 181 16.13 -4.04 13.47
N LEU A 182 15.85 -2.90 12.84
CA LEU A 182 15.24 -2.86 11.52
C LEU A 182 16.17 -3.40 10.43
N LYS A 183 17.49 -3.28 10.59
CA LYS A 183 18.48 -3.85 9.67
C LYS A 183 18.35 -5.37 9.49
N ASP A 184 17.94 -6.10 10.53
CA ASP A 184 17.73 -7.55 10.46
C ASP A 184 16.56 -7.90 9.51
N TYR A 185 15.58 -7.00 9.36
CA TYR A 185 14.42 -7.16 8.45
C TYR A 185 14.71 -6.66 7.04
N ILE A 186 15.51 -5.62 6.90
CA ILE A 186 15.86 -5.01 5.61
C ILE A 186 16.82 -5.93 4.84
N GLY A 187 17.71 -6.64 5.54
CA GLY A 187 18.79 -7.43 4.95
C GLY A 187 19.93 -6.56 4.41
N GLU A 188 20.72 -7.16 3.51
CA GLU A 188 21.84 -6.45 2.88
C GLU A 188 21.32 -5.41 1.86
N VAL A 189 21.82 -4.19 1.98
CA VAL A 189 21.48 -3.08 1.08
C VAL A 189 22.74 -2.36 0.59
N ASN A 190 22.66 -1.80 -0.61
CA ASN A 190 23.69 -0.90 -1.10
C ASN A 190 23.75 0.37 -0.22
N PRO A 191 24.91 0.71 0.41
CA PRO A 191 25.04 1.87 1.30
C PRO A 191 24.91 3.22 0.57
N ASP A 192 25.07 3.24 -0.75
CA ASP A 192 24.81 4.45 -1.54
C ASP A 192 23.32 4.67 -1.80
N ARG A 193 22.54 3.58 -1.79
CA ARG A 193 21.07 3.60 -1.97
C ARG A 193 20.32 3.83 -0.67
N VAL A 194 20.75 3.20 0.43
CA VAL A 194 20.05 3.28 1.73
C VAL A 194 20.98 3.86 2.77
N LYS A 195 20.58 5.00 3.34
CA LYS A 195 21.30 5.67 4.42
C LYS A 195 20.42 5.77 5.66
N PHE A 196 21.07 5.85 6.80
CA PHE A 196 20.43 5.85 8.11
C PHE A 196 20.82 7.13 8.86
N LEU A 197 19.84 7.75 9.50
CA LEU A 197 20.04 8.90 10.38
C LEU A 197 19.28 8.68 11.68
N GLN A 198 19.97 8.66 12.80
CA GLN A 198 19.38 8.65 14.12
C GLN A 198 19.38 10.07 14.70
N VAL A 199 18.21 10.61 14.98
CA VAL A 199 18.01 12.00 15.37
C VAL A 199 18.75 12.34 16.67
N GLN A 200 18.75 11.41 17.65
CA GLN A 200 19.39 11.63 18.94
C GLN A 200 20.95 11.61 18.90
N ASP A 201 21.54 11.19 17.79
CA ASP A 201 22.99 11.12 17.64
C ASP A 201 23.61 12.38 17.03
N VAL A 202 22.77 13.35 16.62
CA VAL A 202 23.20 14.58 15.94
C VAL A 202 22.71 15.82 16.67
N GLU A 203 23.49 16.90 16.61
CA GLU A 203 23.11 18.19 17.22
C GLU A 203 22.04 18.94 16.37
N ASN A 204 22.09 18.76 15.05
CA ASN A 204 21.17 19.39 14.10
C ASN A 204 20.74 18.37 13.05
N GLU A 205 19.57 17.80 13.25
CA GLU A 205 19.01 16.76 12.38
C GLU A 205 18.72 17.26 10.96
N GLN A 206 18.38 18.52 10.78
CA GLN A 206 18.11 19.11 9.47
C GLN A 206 19.39 19.21 8.66
N GLU A 207 20.46 19.74 9.24
CA GLU A 207 21.74 19.89 8.59
C GLU A 207 22.37 18.53 8.24
N ALA A 208 22.30 17.57 9.17
CA ALA A 208 22.77 16.20 8.94
C ALA A 208 21.99 15.54 7.78
N ALA A 209 20.67 15.72 7.75
CA ALA A 209 19.82 15.17 6.70
C ALA A 209 20.06 15.80 5.34
N GLU A 210 20.34 17.12 5.26
CA GLU A 210 20.62 17.79 3.98
C GLU A 210 21.82 17.19 3.26
N GLY A 211 22.90 16.90 3.98
CA GLY A 211 24.07 16.21 3.43
C GLY A 211 23.73 14.84 2.88
N ILE A 212 23.03 14.03 3.67
CA ILE A 212 22.62 12.67 3.31
C ILE A 212 21.66 12.69 2.11
N MET A 213 20.66 13.56 2.13
CA MET A 213 19.67 13.67 1.05
C MET A 213 20.32 14.10 -0.28
N LYS A 214 21.32 14.97 -0.24
CA LYS A 214 22.08 15.35 -1.44
C LYS A 214 22.80 14.14 -2.06
N GLU A 215 23.42 13.28 -1.26
CA GLU A 215 24.07 12.07 -1.73
C GLU A 215 23.03 11.08 -2.30
N LEU A 216 21.93 10.81 -1.58
CA LEU A 216 20.86 9.92 -2.01
C LEU A 216 20.19 10.39 -3.32
N MET A 217 19.92 11.69 -3.45
CA MET A 217 19.35 12.25 -4.68
C MET A 217 20.34 12.17 -5.85
N SER A 218 21.63 12.39 -5.59
CA SER A 218 22.67 12.25 -6.61
C SER A 218 22.79 10.81 -7.10
N TYR A 219 22.74 9.83 -6.19
CA TYR A 219 22.72 8.42 -6.54
C TYR A 219 21.46 8.06 -7.34
N ALA A 220 20.28 8.44 -6.86
CA ALA A 220 19.02 8.16 -7.55
C ALA A 220 18.99 8.76 -8.97
N ALA A 221 19.55 9.96 -9.17
CA ALA A 221 19.62 10.63 -10.47
C ALA A 221 20.49 9.88 -11.52
N THR A 222 21.30 8.91 -11.10
CA THR A 222 22.09 8.09 -12.05
C THR A 222 21.25 7.12 -12.86
N PHE A 223 20.10 6.70 -12.34
CA PHE A 223 19.21 5.76 -13.01
C PHE A 223 18.51 6.41 -14.21
N LYS A 224 18.39 5.64 -15.28
CA LYS A 224 17.66 6.04 -16.49
C LYS A 224 16.56 5.02 -16.75
N ARG A 225 15.51 5.48 -17.45
CA ARG A 225 14.49 4.55 -17.94
C ARG A 225 15.06 3.67 -19.05
N GLU A 226 14.79 2.38 -18.93
CA GLU A 226 15.22 1.38 -19.88
C GLU A 226 14.04 0.45 -20.21
N LYS A 227 14.11 -0.18 -21.38
CA LYS A 227 13.10 -1.12 -21.82
C LYS A 227 13.15 -2.38 -20.95
N ALA A 228 12.08 -2.64 -20.19
CA ALA A 228 11.92 -3.81 -19.33
C ALA A 228 10.71 -4.64 -19.78
N ALA A 229 10.82 -5.96 -19.70
CA ALA A 229 9.69 -6.84 -19.99
C ALA A 229 8.59 -6.69 -18.92
N VAL A 230 7.32 -6.78 -19.31
CA VAL A 230 6.20 -6.68 -18.36
C VAL A 230 6.19 -7.79 -17.30
N THR A 231 6.95 -8.86 -17.50
CA THR A 231 7.16 -9.92 -16.50
C THR A 231 7.85 -9.42 -15.23
N HIS A 232 8.52 -8.26 -15.28
CA HIS A 232 9.07 -7.58 -14.10
C HIS A 232 8.08 -6.68 -13.37
N LEU A 233 6.88 -6.46 -13.94
CA LEU A 233 5.90 -5.57 -13.36
C LEU A 233 5.14 -6.28 -12.24
N ILE A 234 5.20 -5.72 -11.03
CA ILE A 234 4.44 -6.19 -9.88
C ILE A 234 3.27 -5.22 -9.66
N VAL A 235 2.05 -5.74 -9.75
CA VAL A 235 0.82 -4.95 -9.59
C VAL A 235 0.14 -5.32 -8.28
N GLY A 236 0.12 -4.37 -7.35
CA GLY A 236 -0.66 -4.48 -6.12
C GLY A 236 -2.12 -4.11 -6.39
N MET A 237 -3.04 -4.95 -5.95
CA MET A 237 -4.48 -4.71 -6.08
C MET A 237 -5.14 -4.63 -4.70
N LYS A 238 -6.05 -3.66 -4.56
CA LYS A 238 -6.84 -3.48 -3.33
C LYS A 238 -8.30 -3.24 -3.70
N CYS A 239 -9.19 -3.95 -3.03
CA CYS A 239 -10.64 -3.77 -3.19
C CYS A 239 -11.28 -3.19 -1.90
#